data_a3fa8ce0935c7d2ef93f8432b9ed62b7
#
_entry.id   a3fa8ce0935c7d2ef93f8432b9ed62b7
#
_cell.length_a   1.000
_cell.length_b   1.000
_cell.length_c   1.000
_cell.angle_alpha   90.00
_cell.angle_beta   90.00
_cell.angle_gamma   90.00
#
_symmetry.space_group_name_H-M   'P 1'
#
loop_
_entity.id
_entity.type
_entity.pdbx_description
1 polymer ?
#
loop_
_entity_poly.entity_id
_entity_poly.type
_entity_poly.pdbx_seq_one_letter_code
_entity_poly.pdbx_strand_id
1 'polypeptide(L)'
;MKNRPWLSVMGHTKLVAVIGIIASVLILILMPALHWVAELTLVVVLVHIAIFLVLSLSVLVMLPEKIKTCLKIFFGKNEKKFDAGWSVGWMNGFWVVSAAFLAVAVLIYFSFANLQLLAFLLFLLSLNFFIGNLIIRSPEHTQYLTLPWVNLFDEGSPRILDAGCGAGRTTVALGKIYKGKITAFDMFDSDYIEGGGNTLLEKNLKLVGLTKKVEIIHGDITKTEFQDETFDAVVSSYMIDHLGDQKKNALNEINRILKPKGKMLMIVLTPNLSAFGLLNVLSFMVMSKKQWRILFTNSNFKLIEEGEVNGGTYFLIEK
;
A
#
# COMPACT_ATOMS: atom_id res chain seq x y z
N MET A 1 15.22 -5.96 15.23
CA MET A 1 13.76 -6.12 15.15
C MET A 1 13.24 -4.86 14.49
N LYS A 2 12.81 -4.93 13.22
CA LYS A 2 12.28 -3.77 12.45
C LYS A 2 11.04 -3.23 13.19
N ASN A 3 11.00 -1.92 13.46
CA ASN A 3 9.83 -1.21 13.98
C ASN A 3 8.67 -1.36 12.96
N ARG A 4 7.77 -2.26 13.25
CA ARG A 4 6.56 -2.46 12.41
C ARG A 4 5.47 -1.50 12.94
N PRO A 5 5.16 -0.40 12.24
CA PRO A 5 4.23 0.62 12.74
C PRO A 5 2.83 0.08 13.06
N TRP A 6 2.39 -1.00 12.38
CA TRP A 6 1.10 -1.65 12.66
C TRP A 6 1.06 -2.36 14.03
N LEU A 7 2.21 -2.80 14.60
CA LEU A 7 2.25 -3.37 15.95
C LEU A 7 1.94 -2.31 17.03
N SER A 8 2.36 -1.07 16.83
CA SER A 8 2.01 0.04 17.73
C SER A 8 0.51 0.38 17.64
N VAL A 9 -0.07 0.35 16.43
CA VAL A 9 -1.51 0.56 16.23
C VAL A 9 -2.32 -0.55 16.89
N MET A 10 -1.91 -1.83 16.78
CA MET A 10 -2.57 -2.94 17.48
C MET A 10 -2.51 -2.80 19.00
N GLY A 11 -1.37 -2.34 19.54
CA GLY A 11 -1.24 -2.07 20.98
C GLY A 11 -2.17 -0.96 21.45
N HIS A 12 -2.24 0.13 20.69
CA HIS A 12 -3.12 1.25 20.96
C HIS A 12 -4.60 0.85 20.92
N THR A 13 -5.06 0.11 19.89
CA THR A 13 -6.46 -0.32 19.77
C THR A 13 -6.88 -1.23 20.93
N LYS A 14 -6.03 -2.15 21.38
CA LYS A 14 -6.28 -2.98 22.58
C LYS A 14 -6.46 -2.13 23.82
N LEU A 15 -5.55 -1.18 24.05
CA LEU A 15 -5.58 -0.32 25.23
C LEU A 15 -6.85 0.54 25.26
N VAL A 16 -7.21 1.17 24.14
CA VAL A 16 -8.42 1.99 24.03
C VAL A 16 -9.67 1.14 24.24
N ALA A 17 -9.74 -0.08 23.72
CA ALA A 17 -10.87 -0.98 23.94
C ALA A 17 -11.03 -1.35 25.42
N VAL A 18 -9.93 -1.74 26.09
CA VAL A 18 -9.98 -2.11 27.51
C VAL A 18 -10.39 -0.92 28.39
N ILE A 19 -9.75 0.23 28.21
CA ILE A 19 -10.08 1.45 28.99
C ILE A 19 -11.52 1.88 28.72
N GLY A 20 -11.97 1.84 27.48
CA GLY A 20 -13.32 2.22 27.08
C GLY A 20 -14.39 1.29 27.69
N ILE A 21 -14.16 -0.03 27.72
CA ILE A 21 -15.08 -0.97 28.40
C ILE A 21 -15.18 -0.63 29.90
N ILE A 22 -14.06 -0.47 30.57
CA ILE A 22 -14.03 -0.13 32.00
C ILE A 22 -14.76 1.19 32.26
N ALA A 23 -14.47 2.23 31.46
CA ALA A 23 -15.12 3.54 31.58
C ALA A 23 -16.64 3.45 31.34
N SER A 24 -17.09 2.71 30.31
CA SER A 24 -18.52 2.54 30.03
C SER A 24 -19.26 1.85 31.17
N VAL A 25 -18.68 0.79 31.75
CA VAL A 25 -19.26 0.07 32.89
C VAL A 25 -19.33 0.96 34.12
N LEU A 26 -18.30 1.74 34.41
CA LEU A 26 -18.28 2.68 35.54
C LEU A 26 -19.33 3.79 35.34
N ILE A 27 -19.47 4.36 34.17
CA ILE A 27 -20.48 5.38 33.87
C ILE A 27 -21.90 4.83 34.04
N LEU A 28 -22.16 3.62 33.53
CA LEU A 28 -23.48 2.96 33.66
C LEU A 28 -23.86 2.71 35.12
N ILE A 29 -22.89 2.33 35.97
CA ILE A 29 -23.15 2.01 37.38
C ILE A 29 -23.26 3.27 38.24
N LEU A 30 -22.32 4.23 38.06
CA LEU A 30 -22.16 5.36 38.97
C LEU A 30 -22.95 6.60 38.56
N MET A 31 -23.27 6.73 37.27
CA MET A 31 -23.91 7.92 36.71
C MET A 31 -25.02 7.59 35.71
N PRO A 32 -26.15 7.03 36.14
CA PRO A 32 -27.23 6.63 35.22
C PRO A 32 -27.78 7.76 34.33
N ALA A 33 -27.70 9.03 34.77
CA ALA A 33 -28.10 10.18 33.97
C ALA A 33 -27.19 10.42 32.72
N LEU A 34 -26.02 9.76 32.67
CA LEU A 34 -25.08 9.89 31.57
C LEU A 34 -25.08 8.64 30.65
N HIS A 35 -26.21 7.93 30.53
CA HIS A 35 -26.36 6.80 29.63
C HIS A 35 -25.80 7.04 28.22
N TRP A 36 -26.09 8.22 27.67
CA TRP A 36 -25.63 8.58 26.33
C TRP A 36 -24.08 8.62 26.21
N VAL A 37 -23.36 8.98 27.28
CA VAL A 37 -21.89 8.97 27.31
C VAL A 37 -21.38 7.53 27.31
N ALA A 38 -22.04 6.64 28.04
CA ALA A 38 -21.70 5.22 28.04
C ALA A 38 -21.95 4.57 26.68
N GLU A 39 -23.06 4.91 26.01
CA GLU A 39 -23.38 4.46 24.67
C GLU A 39 -22.35 4.94 23.64
N LEU A 40 -22.00 6.25 23.68
CA LEU A 40 -20.96 6.81 22.82
C LEU A 40 -19.60 6.11 23.04
N THR A 41 -19.23 5.89 24.30
CA THR A 41 -17.99 5.19 24.66
C THR A 41 -18.01 3.75 24.17
N LEU A 42 -19.16 3.07 24.27
CA LEU A 42 -19.34 1.72 23.73
C LEU A 42 -19.15 1.68 22.21
N VAL A 43 -19.71 2.65 21.49
CA VAL A 43 -19.51 2.78 20.03
C VAL A 43 -18.02 2.95 19.70
N VAL A 44 -17.30 3.80 20.42
CA VAL A 44 -15.84 3.98 20.24
C VAL A 44 -15.10 2.67 20.50
N VAL A 45 -15.46 1.94 21.56
CA VAL A 45 -14.88 0.61 21.86
C VAL A 45 -15.12 -0.38 20.74
N LEU A 46 -16.36 -0.46 20.25
CA LEU A 46 -16.73 -1.38 19.16
C LEU A 46 -15.97 -1.07 17.87
N VAL A 47 -15.80 0.21 17.55
CA VAL A 47 -14.96 0.64 16.41
C VAL A 47 -13.51 0.18 16.60
N HIS A 48 -12.94 0.34 17.80
CA HIS A 48 -11.56 -0.11 18.08
C HIS A 48 -11.43 -1.63 18.06
N ILE A 49 -12.43 -2.37 18.56
CA ILE A 49 -12.47 -3.83 18.44
C ILE A 49 -12.53 -4.23 16.96
N ALA A 50 -13.36 -3.58 16.15
CA ALA A 50 -13.43 -3.81 14.73
C ALA A 50 -12.09 -3.55 14.03
N ILE A 51 -11.44 -2.42 14.31
CA ILE A 51 -10.09 -2.11 13.80
C ILE A 51 -9.09 -3.17 14.26
N PHE A 52 -9.14 -3.58 15.52
CA PHE A 52 -8.27 -4.64 16.05
C PHE A 52 -8.49 -5.97 15.34
N LEU A 53 -9.75 -6.37 15.09
CA LEU A 53 -10.09 -7.59 14.35
C LEU A 53 -9.61 -7.52 12.90
N VAL A 54 -9.76 -6.37 12.24
CA VAL A 54 -9.25 -6.15 10.88
C VAL A 54 -7.73 -6.27 10.84
N LEU A 55 -7.02 -5.63 11.77
CA LEU A 55 -5.56 -5.73 11.87
C LEU A 55 -5.12 -7.15 12.23
N SER A 56 -5.85 -7.83 13.12
CA SER A 56 -5.56 -9.22 13.50
C SER A 56 -5.83 -10.19 12.36
N LEU A 57 -6.89 -10.00 11.57
CA LEU A 57 -7.15 -10.75 10.34
C LEU A 57 -6.08 -10.47 9.29
N SER A 58 -5.60 -9.24 9.17
CA SER A 58 -4.47 -8.91 8.30
C SER A 58 -3.20 -9.63 8.71
N VAL A 59 -2.99 -9.85 10.03
CA VAL A 59 -1.88 -10.67 10.57
C VAL A 59 -2.11 -12.16 10.35
N LEU A 60 -3.36 -12.66 10.51
CA LEU A 60 -3.74 -14.04 10.20
C LEU A 60 -3.54 -14.36 8.71
N VAL A 61 -3.64 -13.36 7.88
CA VAL A 61 -3.38 -13.43 6.44
C VAL A 61 -1.88 -13.53 6.12
N MET A 62 -1.02 -13.14 7.04
CA MET A 62 0.42 -13.45 7.04
C MET A 62 0.71 -14.88 7.54
N LEU A 63 -0.23 -15.80 7.34
CA LEU A 63 -0.16 -17.18 7.82
C LEU A 63 1.00 -17.98 7.22
N PRO A 64 1.46 -19.02 7.96
CA PRO A 64 2.56 -19.89 7.52
C PRO A 64 2.36 -20.39 6.09
N GLU A 65 3.45 -20.53 5.33
CA GLU A 65 3.50 -20.97 3.91
C GLU A 65 2.63 -22.19 3.61
N LYS A 66 2.45 -23.10 4.58
CA LYS A 66 1.59 -24.31 4.41
C LYS A 66 0.12 -23.96 4.20
N ILE A 67 -0.40 -22.92 4.87
CA ILE A 67 -1.80 -22.49 4.72
C ILE A 67 -1.95 -21.65 3.44
N LYS A 68 -0.94 -20.82 3.10
CA LYS A 68 -0.90 -20.14 1.81
C LYS A 68 -0.95 -21.13 0.65
N THR A 69 -0.22 -22.24 0.74
CA THR A 69 -0.22 -23.30 -0.29
C THR A 69 -1.57 -23.97 -0.42
N CYS A 70 -2.26 -24.23 0.69
CA CYS A 70 -3.61 -24.81 0.68
C CYS A 70 -4.63 -23.86 0.02
N LEU A 71 -4.54 -22.55 0.31
CA LEU A 71 -5.41 -21.54 -0.31
C LEU A 71 -5.09 -21.32 -1.80
N LYS A 72 -3.84 -21.50 -2.24
CA LYS A 72 -3.46 -21.47 -3.67
C LYS A 72 -4.15 -22.57 -4.48
N ILE A 73 -4.35 -23.74 -3.90
CA ILE A 73 -5.06 -24.86 -4.57
C ILE A 73 -6.53 -24.47 -4.84
N PHE A 74 -7.16 -23.71 -3.94
CA PHE A 74 -8.55 -23.25 -4.10
C PHE A 74 -8.71 -22.04 -5.03
N PHE A 75 -7.71 -21.15 -5.10
CA PHE A 75 -7.79 -19.87 -5.83
C PHE A 75 -6.76 -19.76 -6.96
N GLY A 76 -6.46 -20.89 -7.62
CA GLY A 76 -5.41 -21.09 -8.60
C GLY A 76 -5.05 -19.86 -9.46
N LYS A 77 -3.79 -19.47 -9.44
CA LYS A 77 -3.25 -18.42 -10.31
C LYS A 77 -3.00 -19.01 -11.72
N ASN A 78 -3.44 -18.27 -12.73
CA ASN A 78 -3.18 -18.65 -14.11
C ASN A 78 -1.71 -18.34 -14.47
N GLU A 79 -0.88 -19.36 -14.59
CA GLU A 79 0.57 -19.23 -14.84
C GLU A 79 0.94 -18.52 -16.16
N LYS A 80 0.00 -18.43 -17.09
CA LYS A 80 0.20 -17.77 -18.40
C LYS A 80 -0.10 -16.26 -18.37
N LYS A 81 -0.47 -15.69 -17.23
CA LYS A 81 -0.76 -14.25 -17.08
C LYS A 81 0.30 -13.57 -16.23
N PHE A 82 0.44 -12.25 -16.46
CA PHE A 82 1.23 -11.39 -15.59
C PHE A 82 0.74 -11.53 -14.13
N ASP A 83 1.69 -11.69 -13.21
CA ASP A 83 1.39 -11.82 -11.79
C ASP A 83 1.97 -10.62 -11.03
N ALA A 84 1.11 -9.74 -10.52
CA ALA A 84 1.51 -8.58 -9.73
C ALA A 84 2.11 -8.95 -8.36
N GLY A 85 2.09 -10.24 -7.98
CA GLY A 85 2.69 -10.72 -6.76
C GLY A 85 1.87 -10.53 -5.49
N TRP A 86 0.64 -10.03 -5.59
CA TRP A 86 -0.18 -9.82 -4.41
C TRP A 86 -0.45 -11.13 -3.67
N SER A 87 -0.17 -11.17 -2.37
CA SER A 87 -0.46 -12.34 -1.54
C SER A 87 -1.96 -12.66 -1.54
N VAL A 88 -2.30 -13.96 -1.41
CA VAL A 88 -3.69 -14.43 -1.35
C VAL A 88 -4.49 -13.67 -0.29
N GLY A 89 -3.82 -13.35 0.81
CA GLY A 89 -4.46 -12.62 1.88
C GLY A 89 -4.77 -11.17 1.58
N TRP A 90 -3.83 -10.48 0.97
CA TRP A 90 -4.06 -9.12 0.50
C TRP A 90 -5.23 -9.06 -0.48
N MET A 91 -5.29 -10.01 -1.42
CA MET A 91 -6.36 -10.08 -2.42
C MET A 91 -7.73 -10.45 -1.84
N ASN A 92 -7.79 -11.22 -0.76
CA ASN A 92 -9.06 -11.73 -0.22
C ASN A 92 -9.45 -11.11 1.13
N GLY A 93 -8.53 -10.48 1.84
CA GLY A 93 -8.78 -9.88 3.16
C GLY A 93 -9.93 -8.88 3.16
N PHE A 94 -9.99 -8.02 2.16
CA PHE A 94 -11.03 -7.00 2.05
C PHE A 94 -12.44 -7.57 1.99
N TRP A 95 -12.70 -8.58 1.14
CA TRP A 95 -14.04 -9.14 1.04
C TRP A 95 -14.43 -9.99 2.26
N VAL A 96 -13.46 -10.68 2.88
CA VAL A 96 -13.69 -11.44 4.12
C VAL A 96 -14.11 -10.51 5.25
N VAL A 97 -13.38 -9.39 5.41
CA VAL A 97 -13.71 -8.36 6.40
C VAL A 97 -15.06 -7.72 6.10
N SER A 98 -15.34 -7.40 4.83
CA SER A 98 -16.64 -6.88 4.40
C SER A 98 -17.78 -7.85 4.78
N ALA A 99 -17.64 -9.13 4.47
CA ALA A 99 -18.65 -10.16 4.80
C ALA A 99 -18.85 -10.30 6.31
N ALA A 100 -17.77 -10.23 7.10
CA ALA A 100 -17.85 -10.29 8.56
C ALA A 100 -18.63 -9.09 9.13
N PHE A 101 -18.32 -7.88 8.69
CA PHE A 101 -19.06 -6.67 9.12
C PHE A 101 -20.52 -6.72 8.68
N LEU A 102 -20.81 -7.20 7.47
CA LEU A 102 -22.18 -7.37 7.00
C LEU A 102 -22.96 -8.33 7.88
N ALA A 103 -22.37 -9.49 8.19
CA ALA A 103 -23.02 -10.50 9.04
C ALA A 103 -23.34 -9.94 10.43
N VAL A 104 -22.39 -9.22 11.04
CA VAL A 104 -22.60 -8.56 12.35
C VAL A 104 -23.64 -7.46 12.26
N ALA A 105 -23.63 -6.63 11.21
CA ALA A 105 -24.62 -5.60 10.99
C ALA A 105 -26.05 -6.18 10.89
N VAL A 106 -26.23 -7.25 10.11
CA VAL A 106 -27.49 -7.96 9.93
C VAL A 106 -27.94 -8.56 11.26
N LEU A 107 -27.06 -9.22 11.99
CA LEU A 107 -27.38 -9.80 13.31
C LEU A 107 -27.88 -8.72 14.28
N ILE A 108 -27.18 -7.59 14.40
CA ILE A 108 -27.56 -6.49 15.28
C ILE A 108 -28.88 -5.89 14.84
N TYR A 109 -29.10 -5.68 13.54
CA TYR A 109 -30.33 -5.09 13.01
C TYR A 109 -31.56 -5.89 13.40
N PHE A 110 -31.53 -7.22 13.33
CA PHE A 110 -32.66 -8.08 13.66
C PHE A 110 -32.79 -8.42 15.15
N SER A 111 -31.69 -8.37 15.92
CA SER A 111 -31.70 -8.79 17.32
C SER A 111 -31.88 -7.63 18.31
N PHE A 112 -31.51 -6.40 17.94
CA PHE A 112 -31.39 -5.28 18.87
C PHE A 112 -31.99 -3.99 18.29
N ALA A 113 -33.28 -3.74 18.55
CA ALA A 113 -34.01 -2.57 18.02
C ALA A 113 -33.40 -1.21 18.39
N ASN A 114 -32.74 -1.12 19.54
CA ASN A 114 -32.08 0.11 20.03
C ASN A 114 -30.65 0.31 19.50
N LEU A 115 -30.10 -0.64 18.73
CA LEU A 115 -28.74 -0.57 18.16
C LEU A 115 -28.74 -0.39 16.62
N GLN A 116 -29.84 0.07 16.04
CA GLN A 116 -29.96 0.17 14.57
C GLN A 116 -28.96 1.15 13.96
N LEU A 117 -28.60 2.23 14.67
CA LEU A 117 -27.55 3.13 14.22
C LEU A 117 -26.19 2.41 14.12
N LEU A 118 -25.86 1.55 15.10
CA LEU A 118 -24.64 0.74 15.06
C LEU A 118 -24.66 -0.23 13.88
N ALA A 119 -25.80 -0.92 13.66
CA ALA A 119 -25.97 -1.80 12.52
C ALA A 119 -25.72 -1.07 11.18
N PHE A 120 -26.27 0.15 11.04
CA PHE A 120 -26.07 0.99 9.87
C PHE A 120 -24.61 1.40 9.68
N LEU A 121 -23.92 1.80 10.76
CA LEU A 121 -22.49 2.15 10.69
C LEU A 121 -21.61 0.95 10.29
N LEU A 122 -21.91 -0.25 10.80
CA LEU A 122 -21.23 -1.48 10.42
C LEU A 122 -21.52 -1.87 8.97
N PHE A 123 -22.74 -1.64 8.49
CA PHE A 123 -23.07 -1.82 7.08
C PHE A 123 -22.25 -0.87 6.18
N LEU A 124 -22.15 0.42 6.55
CA LEU A 124 -21.32 1.37 5.79
C LEU A 124 -19.83 0.96 5.78
N LEU A 125 -19.33 0.45 6.90
CA LEU A 125 -17.97 -0.07 7.01
C LEU A 125 -17.78 -1.32 6.13
N SER A 126 -18.75 -2.25 6.13
CA SER A 126 -18.76 -3.39 5.21
C SER A 126 -18.72 -2.95 3.74
N LEU A 127 -19.54 -1.98 3.36
CA LEU A 127 -19.56 -1.42 2.01
C LEU A 127 -18.23 -0.79 1.63
N ASN A 128 -17.58 -0.08 2.55
CA ASN A 128 -16.24 0.48 2.31
C ASN A 128 -15.20 -0.62 2.02
N PHE A 129 -15.16 -1.69 2.82
CA PHE A 129 -14.27 -2.83 2.55
C PHE A 129 -14.60 -3.55 1.25
N PHE A 130 -15.88 -3.63 0.88
CA PHE A 130 -16.28 -4.18 -0.41
C PHE A 130 -15.76 -3.33 -1.58
N ILE A 131 -15.86 -1.99 -1.47
CA ILE A 131 -15.27 -1.06 -2.45
C ILE A 131 -13.75 -1.25 -2.52
N GLY A 132 -13.06 -1.36 -1.37
CA GLY A 132 -11.64 -1.68 -1.32
C GLY A 132 -11.28 -2.98 -2.04
N ASN A 133 -12.12 -4.02 -1.90
CA ASN A 133 -11.95 -5.28 -2.64
C ASN A 133 -12.10 -5.08 -4.17
N LEU A 134 -13.02 -4.25 -4.63
CA LEU A 134 -13.17 -3.93 -6.05
C LEU A 134 -11.94 -3.17 -6.57
N ILE A 135 -11.43 -2.21 -5.80
CA ILE A 135 -10.24 -1.43 -6.15
C ILE A 135 -9.03 -2.36 -6.30
N ILE A 136 -8.74 -3.22 -5.30
CA ILE A 136 -7.55 -4.08 -5.33
C ILE A 136 -7.60 -5.15 -6.41
N ARG A 137 -8.80 -5.51 -6.90
CA ARG A 137 -9.01 -6.45 -8.01
C ARG A 137 -9.08 -5.78 -9.37
N SER A 138 -9.03 -4.46 -9.42
CA SER A 138 -9.05 -3.72 -10.69
C SER A 138 -7.81 -4.06 -11.55
N PRO A 139 -7.88 -3.91 -12.87
CA PRO A 139 -6.72 -4.08 -13.75
C PRO A 139 -5.53 -3.21 -13.36
N GLU A 140 -5.78 -2.01 -12.84
CA GLU A 140 -4.76 -1.07 -12.37
C GLU A 140 -3.89 -1.64 -11.24
N HIS A 141 -4.43 -2.57 -10.44
CA HIS A 141 -3.71 -3.22 -9.34
C HIS A 141 -3.19 -4.62 -9.70
N THR A 142 -3.84 -5.32 -10.62
CA THR A 142 -3.53 -6.72 -10.94
C THR A 142 -2.64 -6.91 -12.16
N GLN A 143 -2.39 -5.83 -12.93
CA GLN A 143 -1.53 -5.85 -14.11
C GLN A 143 -0.30 -4.93 -13.91
N TYR A 144 0.54 -4.81 -14.97
CA TYR A 144 1.58 -3.79 -15.00
C TYR A 144 0.95 -2.39 -15.05
N LEU A 145 1.68 -1.41 -14.50
CA LEU A 145 1.18 -0.04 -14.34
C LEU A 145 0.99 0.67 -15.70
N THR A 146 0.01 1.54 -15.75
CA THR A 146 -0.04 2.60 -16.76
C THR A 146 0.80 3.77 -16.24
N LEU A 147 1.86 4.12 -16.96
CA LEU A 147 2.67 5.29 -16.61
C LEU A 147 2.03 6.57 -17.15
N PRO A 148 2.13 7.70 -16.42
CA PRO A 148 1.66 8.97 -16.92
C PRO A 148 2.50 9.41 -18.14
N TRP A 149 1.90 10.21 -19.02
CA TRP A 149 2.59 10.81 -20.16
C TRP A 149 3.44 11.99 -19.65
N VAL A 150 4.69 11.71 -19.31
CA VAL A 150 5.64 12.71 -18.82
C VAL A 150 6.95 12.62 -19.61
N ASN A 151 7.62 13.75 -19.78
CA ASN A 151 8.94 13.75 -20.37
C ASN A 151 9.99 13.37 -19.32
N LEU A 152 10.29 12.07 -19.24
CA LEU A 152 11.20 11.53 -18.24
C LEU A 152 12.67 11.78 -18.60
N PHE A 153 13.02 11.87 -19.88
CA PHE A 153 14.36 12.22 -20.41
C PHE A 153 14.23 12.73 -21.84
N ASP A 154 15.22 13.48 -22.31
CA ASP A 154 15.09 14.16 -23.60
C ASP A 154 15.21 13.19 -24.79
N GLU A 155 16.38 12.68 -25.15
CA GLU A 155 16.56 11.75 -26.27
C GLU A 155 17.65 10.71 -25.98
N GLY A 156 17.68 9.62 -26.75
CA GLY A 156 18.75 8.63 -26.71
C GLY A 156 18.36 7.27 -26.13
N SER A 157 19.37 6.54 -25.60
CA SER A 157 19.20 5.25 -24.94
C SER A 157 19.47 5.41 -23.43
N PRO A 158 18.49 5.89 -22.65
CA PRO A 158 18.67 6.24 -21.25
C PRO A 158 18.94 5.00 -20.38
N ARG A 159 19.69 5.21 -19.30
CA ARG A 159 19.80 4.26 -18.19
C ARG A 159 18.72 4.61 -17.19
N ILE A 160 17.74 3.74 -17.03
CA ILE A 160 16.59 3.93 -16.16
C ILE A 160 16.71 2.98 -14.97
N LEU A 161 16.52 3.51 -13.76
CA LEU A 161 16.37 2.73 -12.55
C LEU A 161 14.88 2.60 -12.21
N ASP A 162 14.39 1.38 -12.04
CA ASP A 162 13.11 1.10 -11.39
C ASP A 162 13.39 0.77 -9.92
N ALA A 163 13.20 1.76 -9.05
CA ALA A 163 13.50 1.69 -7.63
C ALA A 163 12.30 1.14 -6.84
N GLY A 164 12.45 -0.05 -6.26
CA GLY A 164 11.36 -0.79 -5.64
C GLY A 164 10.53 -1.55 -6.67
N CYS A 165 11.19 -2.30 -7.54
CA CYS A 165 10.56 -2.96 -8.68
C CYS A 165 9.59 -4.10 -8.29
N GLY A 166 9.74 -4.73 -7.12
CA GLY A 166 8.92 -5.84 -6.64
C GLY A 166 8.74 -6.94 -7.69
N ALA A 167 7.49 -7.27 -8.03
CA ALA A 167 7.17 -8.24 -9.08
C ALA A 167 7.23 -7.69 -10.51
N GLY A 168 7.73 -6.45 -10.71
CA GLY A 168 8.00 -5.87 -12.03
C GLY A 168 6.84 -5.15 -12.70
N ARG A 169 5.86 -4.67 -11.94
CA ARG A 169 4.72 -3.91 -12.52
C ARG A 169 5.19 -2.68 -13.28
N THR A 170 6.10 -1.91 -12.68
CA THR A 170 6.71 -0.71 -13.27
C THR A 170 7.74 -1.08 -14.31
N THR A 171 8.60 -2.06 -14.03
CA THR A 171 9.65 -2.56 -14.95
C THR A 171 9.07 -2.96 -16.30
N VAL A 172 7.97 -3.72 -16.30
CA VAL A 172 7.28 -4.15 -17.54
C VAL A 172 6.69 -2.95 -18.28
N ALA A 173 6.07 -2.00 -17.57
CA ALA A 173 5.53 -0.79 -18.18
C ALA A 173 6.64 0.02 -18.87
N LEU A 174 7.75 0.28 -18.17
CA LEU A 174 8.95 0.95 -18.71
C LEU A 174 9.50 0.20 -19.92
N GLY A 175 9.64 -1.12 -19.82
CA GLY A 175 10.18 -1.96 -20.87
C GLY A 175 9.39 -1.94 -22.18
N LYS A 176 8.09 -1.67 -22.11
CA LYS A 176 7.22 -1.53 -23.29
C LYS A 176 7.29 -0.16 -23.95
N ILE A 177 7.57 0.89 -23.17
CA ILE A 177 7.56 2.26 -23.66
C ILE A 177 8.95 2.71 -24.12
N TYR A 178 10.00 2.39 -23.37
CA TYR A 178 11.35 2.90 -23.59
C TYR A 178 12.28 1.86 -24.22
N LYS A 179 13.20 2.30 -25.07
CA LYS A 179 14.19 1.41 -25.74
C LYS A 179 15.46 1.15 -24.94
N GLY A 180 15.76 1.99 -23.94
CA GLY A 180 16.99 1.91 -23.12
C GLY A 180 17.06 0.66 -22.22
N LYS A 181 18.20 0.47 -21.56
CA LYS A 181 18.37 -0.56 -20.53
C LYS A 181 17.69 -0.13 -19.23
N ILE A 182 17.07 -1.07 -18.55
CA ILE A 182 16.39 -0.85 -17.27
C ILE A 182 17.12 -1.65 -16.20
N THR A 183 17.45 -0.99 -15.10
CA THR A 183 17.91 -1.65 -13.88
C THR A 183 16.71 -1.77 -12.93
N ALA A 184 16.26 -2.99 -12.68
CA ALA A 184 15.20 -3.30 -11.71
C ALA A 184 15.86 -3.54 -10.34
N PHE A 185 15.58 -2.69 -9.37
CA PHE A 185 16.27 -2.66 -8.08
C PHE A 185 15.29 -2.78 -6.92
N ASP A 186 15.50 -3.75 -6.03
CA ASP A 186 14.63 -3.99 -4.88
C ASP A 186 15.37 -4.76 -3.78
N MET A 187 14.91 -4.66 -2.54
CA MET A 187 15.35 -5.53 -1.44
C MET A 187 14.68 -6.91 -1.47
N PHE A 188 13.59 -7.07 -2.21
CA PHE A 188 12.79 -8.30 -2.30
C PHE A 188 12.38 -8.88 -0.94
N ASP A 189 12.11 -8.01 0.04
CA ASP A 189 11.75 -8.39 1.41
C ASP A 189 10.30 -7.99 1.80
N SER A 190 9.48 -7.62 0.81
CA SER A 190 8.09 -7.21 1.03
C SER A 190 7.21 -8.37 1.47
N ASP A 191 6.55 -8.23 2.62
CA ASP A 191 5.64 -9.26 3.18
C ASP A 191 4.32 -9.40 2.40
N TYR A 192 3.91 -8.37 1.63
CA TYR A 192 2.66 -8.36 0.85
C TYR A 192 2.85 -8.82 -0.61
N ILE A 193 4.10 -8.97 -1.06
CA ILE A 193 4.44 -9.56 -2.36
C ILE A 193 4.89 -11.00 -2.13
N GLU A 194 4.32 -11.93 -2.87
CA GLU A 194 4.62 -13.35 -2.76
C GLU A 194 6.11 -13.63 -3.05
N GLY A 195 6.82 -14.21 -2.08
CA GLY A 195 8.24 -14.50 -2.20
C GLY A 195 9.15 -13.28 -2.35
N GLY A 196 8.68 -12.09 -1.88
CA GLY A 196 9.42 -10.84 -2.00
C GLY A 196 9.43 -10.24 -3.40
N GLY A 197 8.98 -10.98 -4.42
CA GLY A 197 8.83 -10.50 -5.79
C GLY A 197 9.90 -10.94 -6.78
N ASN A 198 11.11 -11.32 -6.38
CA ASN A 198 12.24 -11.61 -7.30
C ASN A 198 11.90 -12.68 -8.34
N THR A 199 11.48 -13.86 -7.90
CA THR A 199 11.10 -14.97 -8.81
C THR A 199 9.91 -14.57 -9.73
N LEU A 200 9.00 -13.76 -9.22
CA LEU A 200 7.87 -13.26 -10.01
C LEU A 200 8.31 -12.24 -11.04
N LEU A 201 9.25 -11.37 -10.71
CA LEU A 201 9.86 -10.44 -11.66
C LEU A 201 10.48 -11.18 -12.83
N GLU A 202 11.33 -12.19 -12.57
CA GLU A 202 11.95 -13.02 -13.62
C GLU A 202 10.90 -13.69 -14.51
N LYS A 203 9.87 -14.29 -13.90
CA LYS A 203 8.75 -14.91 -14.62
C LYS A 203 8.00 -13.90 -15.50
N ASN A 204 7.68 -12.73 -14.95
CA ASN A 204 6.97 -11.68 -15.66
C ASN A 204 7.78 -11.11 -16.82
N LEU A 205 9.10 -10.89 -16.63
CA LEU A 205 10.00 -10.44 -17.70
C LEU A 205 10.12 -11.47 -18.83
N LYS A 206 10.19 -12.75 -18.47
CA LYS A 206 10.20 -13.84 -19.46
C LYS A 206 8.89 -13.90 -20.25
N LEU A 207 7.75 -13.75 -19.56
CA LEU A 207 6.42 -13.75 -20.16
C LEU A 207 6.24 -12.66 -21.23
N VAL A 208 6.82 -11.47 -20.98
CA VAL A 208 6.69 -10.31 -21.89
C VAL A 208 7.91 -10.12 -22.82
N GLY A 209 8.91 -11.01 -22.78
CA GLY A 209 10.10 -10.97 -23.64
C GLY A 209 11.10 -9.87 -23.30
N LEU A 210 11.15 -9.40 -22.05
CA LEU A 210 12.02 -8.31 -21.59
C LEU A 210 13.30 -8.76 -20.87
N THR A 211 13.56 -10.05 -20.73
CA THR A 211 14.69 -10.61 -19.95
C THR A 211 16.05 -10.05 -20.38
N LYS A 212 16.27 -9.80 -21.69
CA LYS A 212 17.55 -9.26 -22.20
C LYS A 212 17.69 -7.74 -22.00
N LYS A 213 16.62 -7.06 -21.67
CA LYS A 213 16.55 -5.59 -21.56
C LYS A 213 16.66 -5.10 -20.12
N VAL A 214 16.38 -5.97 -19.16
CA VAL A 214 16.30 -5.65 -17.74
C VAL A 214 17.40 -6.36 -16.98
N GLU A 215 18.16 -5.59 -16.21
CA GLU A 215 19.13 -6.08 -15.22
C GLU A 215 18.48 -6.06 -13.85
N ILE A 216 18.49 -7.16 -13.11
CA ILE A 216 17.92 -7.25 -11.76
C ILE A 216 19.04 -7.13 -10.75
N ILE A 217 18.93 -6.16 -9.84
CA ILE A 217 19.91 -5.91 -8.78
C ILE A 217 19.19 -5.90 -7.43
N HIS A 218 19.72 -6.65 -6.47
CA HIS A 218 19.25 -6.67 -5.09
C HIS A 218 19.96 -5.60 -4.27
N GLY A 219 19.22 -4.75 -3.53
CA GLY A 219 19.82 -3.75 -2.65
C GLY A 219 18.85 -2.83 -1.95
N ASP A 220 19.38 -1.99 -1.06
CA ASP A 220 18.66 -0.99 -0.29
C ASP A 220 18.75 0.38 -0.96
N ILE A 221 17.62 0.97 -1.34
CA ILE A 221 17.56 2.27 -2.01
C ILE A 221 18.00 3.42 -1.11
N THR A 222 18.07 3.23 0.19
CA THR A 222 18.57 4.25 1.11
C THR A 222 20.10 4.35 1.14
N LYS A 223 20.78 3.33 0.58
CA LYS A 223 22.24 3.27 0.49
C LYS A 223 22.62 2.28 -0.63
N THR A 224 22.73 2.77 -1.85
CA THR A 224 23.09 1.97 -3.01
C THR A 224 24.61 1.93 -3.24
N GLU A 225 25.06 0.90 -3.98
CA GLU A 225 26.47 0.80 -4.45
C GLU A 225 26.67 1.47 -5.82
N PHE A 226 25.65 2.13 -6.38
CA PHE A 226 25.79 2.86 -7.64
C PHE A 226 26.68 4.09 -7.49
N GLN A 227 27.44 4.36 -8.53
CA GLN A 227 28.25 5.60 -8.61
C GLN A 227 27.32 6.82 -8.72
N ASP A 228 27.85 7.98 -8.36
CA ASP A 228 27.16 9.25 -8.58
C ASP A 228 26.81 9.41 -10.06
N GLU A 229 25.69 10.07 -10.33
CA GLU A 229 25.28 10.45 -11.68
C GLU A 229 25.22 9.29 -12.68
N THR A 230 24.78 8.12 -12.21
CA THR A 230 24.71 6.87 -13.02
C THR A 230 23.48 6.85 -13.92
N PHE A 231 22.32 7.33 -13.46
CA PHE A 231 21.04 7.16 -14.14
C PHE A 231 20.54 8.47 -14.76
N ASP A 232 19.96 8.34 -15.96
CA ASP A 232 19.29 9.46 -16.63
C ASP A 232 17.91 9.70 -16.01
N ALA A 233 17.25 8.63 -15.57
CA ALA A 233 15.94 8.69 -14.91
C ALA A 233 15.81 7.62 -13.84
N VAL A 234 15.00 7.93 -12.81
CA VAL A 234 14.55 6.97 -11.80
C VAL A 234 13.02 6.93 -11.80
N VAL A 235 12.46 5.73 -11.73
CA VAL A 235 11.02 5.55 -11.53
C VAL A 235 10.82 4.75 -10.25
N SER A 236 9.87 5.14 -9.43
CA SER A 236 9.48 4.40 -8.24
C SER A 236 7.98 4.45 -8.06
N SER A 237 7.36 3.29 -7.86
CA SER A 237 5.90 3.20 -7.72
C SER A 237 5.53 2.44 -6.46
N TYR A 238 4.82 3.11 -5.54
CA TYR A 238 4.30 2.54 -4.30
C TYR A 238 5.38 1.85 -3.44
N MET A 239 6.61 2.41 -3.41
CA MET A 239 7.70 1.91 -2.59
C MET A 239 8.19 2.98 -1.61
N ILE A 240 8.45 4.22 -2.08
CA ILE A 240 8.97 5.29 -1.20
C ILE A 240 8.03 5.59 -0.05
N ASP A 241 6.71 5.52 -0.26
CA ASP A 241 5.69 5.73 0.77
C ASP A 241 5.77 4.68 1.90
N HIS A 242 6.32 3.49 1.65
CA HIS A 242 6.52 2.43 2.64
C HIS A 242 7.80 2.55 3.49
N LEU A 243 8.71 3.47 3.16
CA LEU A 243 10.03 3.58 3.84
C LEU A 243 9.99 4.24 5.22
N GLY A 244 8.81 4.62 5.75
CA GLY A 244 8.71 5.26 7.07
C GLY A 244 9.57 6.52 7.16
N ASP A 245 10.46 6.58 8.15
CA ASP A 245 11.37 7.72 8.37
C ASP A 245 12.55 7.75 7.38
N GLN A 246 12.77 6.68 6.62
CA GLN A 246 13.88 6.57 5.66
C GLN A 246 13.61 7.25 4.30
N LYS A 247 12.41 7.81 4.09
CA LYS A 247 12.02 8.48 2.82
C LYS A 247 13.03 9.54 2.38
N LYS A 248 13.51 10.37 3.32
CA LYS A 248 14.49 11.40 3.02
C LYS A 248 15.83 10.81 2.59
N ASN A 249 16.28 9.75 3.27
CA ASN A 249 17.54 9.09 2.90
C ASN A 249 17.47 8.48 1.50
N ALA A 250 16.35 7.82 1.18
CA ALA A 250 16.12 7.28 -0.15
C ALA A 250 16.11 8.38 -1.23
N LEU A 251 15.41 9.50 -1.00
CA LEU A 251 15.40 10.62 -1.95
C LEU A 251 16.78 11.26 -2.11
N ASN A 252 17.56 11.43 -1.04
CA ASN A 252 18.92 11.93 -1.11
C ASN A 252 19.82 10.98 -1.92
N GLU A 253 19.68 9.68 -1.70
CA GLU A 253 20.45 8.68 -2.44
C GLU A 253 20.06 8.66 -3.93
N ILE A 254 18.75 8.73 -4.23
CA ILE A 254 18.25 8.86 -5.61
C ILE A 254 18.79 10.15 -6.26
N ASN A 255 18.83 11.26 -5.53
CA ASN A 255 19.41 12.51 -6.03
C ASN A 255 20.90 12.33 -6.35
N ARG A 256 21.66 11.62 -5.51
CA ARG A 256 23.09 11.35 -5.75
C ARG A 256 23.32 10.57 -7.04
N ILE A 257 22.56 9.50 -7.26
CA ILE A 257 22.73 8.60 -8.41
C ILE A 257 22.11 9.11 -9.71
N LEU A 258 21.23 10.12 -9.64
CA LEU A 258 20.72 10.81 -10.83
C LEU A 258 21.77 11.74 -11.42
N LYS A 259 21.87 11.78 -12.74
CA LYS A 259 22.65 12.77 -13.48
C LYS A 259 22.11 14.19 -13.26
N PRO A 260 22.91 15.24 -13.48
CA PRO A 260 22.40 16.61 -13.51
C PRO A 260 21.23 16.74 -14.50
N LYS A 261 20.14 17.39 -14.08
CA LYS A 261 18.86 17.46 -14.79
C LYS A 261 18.15 16.12 -15.00
N GLY A 262 18.65 15.04 -14.37
CA GLY A 262 17.97 13.75 -14.33
C GLY A 262 16.66 13.87 -13.58
N LYS A 263 15.64 13.12 -14.02
CA LYS A 263 14.28 13.19 -13.48
C LYS A 263 13.90 11.94 -12.74
N MET A 264 13.09 12.11 -11.70
CA MET A 264 12.44 11.00 -11.03
C MET A 264 10.92 11.09 -11.23
N LEU A 265 10.33 10.00 -11.71
CA LEU A 265 8.89 9.78 -11.68
C LEU A 265 8.55 8.94 -10.46
N MET A 266 7.84 9.52 -9.51
CA MET A 266 7.39 8.84 -8.30
C MET A 266 5.87 8.73 -8.29
N ILE A 267 5.35 7.53 -8.03
CA ILE A 267 3.92 7.26 -7.85
C ILE A 267 3.72 6.75 -6.42
N VAL A 268 2.86 7.42 -5.65
CA VAL A 268 2.62 7.12 -4.23
C VAL A 268 1.16 7.26 -3.86
N LEU A 269 0.77 6.69 -2.72
CA LEU A 269 -0.52 6.97 -2.13
C LEU A 269 -0.51 8.35 -1.47
N THR A 270 -1.56 9.13 -1.75
CA THR A 270 -1.89 10.35 -1.03
C THR A 270 -3.37 10.28 -0.63
N PRO A 271 -3.84 11.09 0.35
CA PRO A 271 -5.25 11.14 0.69
C PRO A 271 -6.11 11.51 -0.53
N ASN A 272 -6.82 10.52 -1.09
CA ASN A 272 -7.79 10.66 -2.17
C ASN A 272 -8.88 9.58 -2.04
N LEU A 273 -9.87 9.57 -2.93
CA LEU A 273 -10.98 8.61 -2.88
C LEU A 273 -10.54 7.15 -3.03
N SER A 274 -9.54 6.87 -3.88
CA SER A 274 -9.00 5.51 -4.03
C SER A 274 -8.27 5.05 -2.77
N ALA A 275 -7.45 5.93 -2.18
CA ALA A 275 -6.79 5.65 -0.90
C ALA A 275 -7.81 5.44 0.23
N PHE A 276 -8.89 6.25 0.26
CA PHE A 276 -9.98 6.07 1.22
C PHE A 276 -10.70 4.73 1.01
N GLY A 277 -10.96 4.34 -0.23
CA GLY A 277 -11.55 3.03 -0.56
C GLY A 277 -10.70 1.84 -0.09
N LEU A 278 -9.36 1.96 -0.15
CA LEU A 278 -8.43 0.92 0.27
C LEU A 278 -8.14 0.94 1.78
N LEU A 279 -7.87 2.12 2.33
CA LEU A 279 -7.33 2.29 3.68
C LEU A 279 -8.34 2.83 4.67
N ASN A 280 -9.55 3.19 4.22
CA ASN A 280 -10.58 3.80 5.06
C ASN A 280 -10.03 5.08 5.73
N VAL A 281 -10.34 5.29 7.01
CA VAL A 281 -9.83 6.43 7.80
C VAL A 281 -8.29 6.48 7.89
N LEU A 282 -7.62 5.36 7.71
CA LEU A 282 -6.15 5.30 7.66
C LEU A 282 -5.56 6.03 6.46
N SER A 283 -6.35 6.31 5.42
CA SER A 283 -5.92 7.13 4.29
C SER A 283 -5.50 8.55 4.69
N PHE A 284 -6.00 9.07 5.80
CA PHE A 284 -5.59 10.37 6.34
C PHE A 284 -4.22 10.33 7.05
N MET A 285 -3.67 9.15 7.30
CA MET A 285 -2.34 8.96 7.90
C MET A 285 -1.23 8.89 6.85
N VAL A 286 -1.55 8.72 5.56
CA VAL A 286 -0.55 8.78 4.50
C VAL A 286 -0.15 10.23 4.21
N MET A 287 1.06 10.42 3.70
CA MET A 287 1.58 11.77 3.41
C MET A 287 0.73 12.49 2.35
N SER A 288 0.34 13.72 2.67
CA SER A 288 -0.36 14.61 1.74
C SER A 288 0.58 15.12 0.62
N LYS A 289 -0.01 15.56 -0.51
CA LYS A 289 0.76 16.21 -1.60
C LYS A 289 1.66 17.35 -1.08
N LYS A 290 1.17 18.14 -0.11
CA LYS A 290 1.95 19.23 0.51
C LYS A 290 3.20 18.72 1.25
N GLN A 291 3.08 17.65 2.02
CA GLN A 291 4.21 17.05 2.74
C GLN A 291 5.25 16.47 1.77
N TRP A 292 4.81 15.83 0.68
CA TRP A 292 5.70 15.34 -0.37
C TRP A 292 6.48 16.49 -1.04
N ARG A 293 5.82 17.60 -1.40
CA ARG A 293 6.51 18.77 -1.98
C ARG A 293 7.57 19.35 -1.05
N ILE A 294 7.29 19.43 0.25
CA ILE A 294 8.28 19.87 1.26
C ILE A 294 9.46 18.90 1.30
N LEU A 295 9.19 17.59 1.27
CA LEU A 295 10.23 16.57 1.30
C LEU A 295 11.13 16.63 0.05
N PHE A 296 10.57 16.87 -1.14
CA PHE A 296 11.33 17.04 -2.36
C PHE A 296 12.28 18.23 -2.27
N THR A 297 11.79 19.39 -1.84
CA THR A 297 12.63 20.59 -1.64
C THR A 297 13.76 20.30 -0.64
N ASN A 298 13.47 19.59 0.47
CA ASN A 298 14.45 19.23 1.47
C ASN A 298 15.45 18.14 1.02
N SER A 299 15.22 17.53 -0.13
CA SER A 299 16.08 16.53 -0.78
C SER A 299 16.67 17.05 -2.11
N ASN A 300 16.70 18.38 -2.30
CA ASN A 300 17.25 19.07 -3.47
C ASN A 300 16.61 18.65 -4.81
N PHE A 301 15.31 18.38 -4.80
CA PHE A 301 14.54 18.18 -6.02
C PHE A 301 13.61 19.34 -6.29
N LYS A 302 13.46 19.66 -7.58
CA LYS A 302 12.46 20.60 -8.09
C LYS A 302 11.25 19.83 -8.61
N LEU A 303 10.06 20.18 -8.15
CA LEU A 303 8.82 19.64 -8.71
C LEU A 303 8.59 20.24 -10.10
N ILE A 304 8.40 19.38 -11.11
CA ILE A 304 8.09 19.76 -12.50
C ILE A 304 6.61 19.60 -12.76
N GLU A 305 6.04 18.46 -12.42
CA GLU A 305 4.64 18.11 -12.71
C GLU A 305 4.08 17.18 -11.64
N GLU A 306 2.78 17.22 -11.41
CA GLU A 306 2.06 16.26 -10.58
C GLU A 306 0.66 16.01 -11.11
N GLY A 307 0.12 14.83 -10.85
CA GLY A 307 -1.23 14.45 -11.24
C GLY A 307 -1.65 13.15 -10.58
N GLU A 308 -2.68 12.51 -11.13
CA GLU A 308 -3.20 11.24 -10.61
C GLU A 308 -3.10 10.14 -11.66
N VAL A 309 -2.69 8.96 -11.24
CA VAL A 309 -2.58 7.75 -12.07
C VAL A 309 -2.70 6.50 -11.22
N ASN A 310 -3.36 5.47 -11.72
CA ASN A 310 -3.53 4.16 -11.04
C ASN A 310 -4.07 4.28 -9.60
N GLY A 311 -4.94 5.25 -9.33
CA GLY A 311 -5.48 5.50 -7.99
C GLY A 311 -4.52 6.16 -7.01
N GLY A 312 -3.28 6.47 -7.42
CA GLY A 312 -2.27 7.21 -6.67
C GLY A 312 -1.99 8.60 -7.24
N THR A 313 -1.08 9.30 -6.61
CA THR A 313 -0.54 10.58 -7.10
C THR A 313 0.84 10.33 -7.70
N TYR A 314 1.07 10.86 -8.91
CA TYR A 314 2.41 10.92 -9.44
C TYR A 314 3.03 12.31 -9.24
N PHE A 315 4.35 12.31 -9.09
CA PHE A 315 5.20 13.49 -9.07
C PHE A 315 6.36 13.27 -10.03
N LEU A 316 6.54 14.18 -10.96
CA LEU A 316 7.75 14.30 -11.76
C LEU A 316 8.63 15.37 -11.11
N ILE A 317 9.79 14.96 -10.64
CA ILE A 317 10.76 15.84 -9.98
C ILE A 317 12.10 15.76 -10.69
N GLU A 318 12.88 16.84 -10.63
CA GLU A 318 14.17 17.00 -11.31
C GLU A 318 15.26 17.34 -10.30
N LYS A 319 16.47 16.77 -10.50
CA LYS A 319 17.68 17.09 -9.75
C LYS A 319 18.21 18.47 -10.12
#